data_06d46855d0213d896e961f22b3b351d1
#
_entry.id   06d46855d0213d896e961f22b3b351d1
#
_cell.length_a   1.000
_cell.length_b   1.000
_cell.length_c   1.000
_cell.angle_alpha   90.00
_cell.angle_beta   90.00
_cell.angle_gamma   90.00
#
_symmetry.space_group_name_H-M   'P 1'
#
loop_
_entity.id
_entity.type
_entity.pdbx_description
1 polymer ?
#
loop_
_entity_poly.entity_id
_entity_poly.type
_entity_poly.pdbx_seq_one_letter_code
_entity_poly.pdbx_strand_id
1 'polypeptide(L)'
;MIKLQNEYILLKNKEINLIAGKPGVGKTRFIVNEVKNASYEHKVLYISCENSRAKLYEKYNLNTSENLVISDSFELEYILNKIKDVKPEYVYIDYLELVKGEDVFKEFRNLCNELDLAILVVSMTNSKSDYSEYKTDLYDEVDNLMIINDESITSLD
;
A
#
# COMPACT_ATOMS: atom_id res chain seq x y z
N MET A 1 -10.16 -9.17 -8.94
CA MET A 1 -8.86 -9.73 -9.37
C MET A 1 -7.91 -8.60 -9.76
N ILE A 2 -6.73 -8.58 -9.22
CA ILE A 2 -5.69 -7.64 -9.62
C ILE A 2 -4.96 -8.21 -10.82
N LYS A 3 -4.82 -7.40 -11.87
CA LYS A 3 -4.05 -7.80 -13.05
C LYS A 3 -2.61 -7.33 -12.89
N LEU A 4 -1.68 -8.24 -13.09
CA LEU A 4 -0.28 -7.90 -13.27
C LEU A 4 -0.06 -7.57 -14.75
N GLN A 5 0.43 -6.39 -15.03
CA GLN A 5 0.81 -5.98 -16.37
C GLN A 5 2.27 -5.52 -16.32
N ASN A 6 3.14 -6.18 -17.09
CA ASN A 6 4.57 -5.87 -17.10
C ASN A 6 5.19 -5.85 -15.69
N GLU A 7 4.82 -6.81 -14.84
CA GLU A 7 5.29 -6.92 -13.45
C GLU A 7 4.76 -5.86 -12.51
N TYR A 8 3.82 -5.02 -12.93
CA TYR A 8 3.19 -4.01 -12.08
C TYR A 8 1.73 -4.34 -11.82
N ILE A 9 1.25 -3.89 -10.67
CA ILE A 9 -0.14 -4.09 -10.27
C ILE A 9 -1.00 -2.97 -10.85
N LEU A 10 -2.09 -3.34 -11.51
CA LEU A 10 -3.07 -2.38 -11.98
C LEU A 10 -4.14 -2.18 -10.91
N LEU A 11 -4.10 -1.04 -10.22
CA LEU A 11 -5.10 -0.70 -9.20
C LEU A 11 -6.37 -0.15 -9.84
N LYS A 12 -7.50 -0.50 -9.26
CA LYS A 12 -8.81 0.02 -9.67
C LYS A 12 -9.35 0.99 -8.64
N ASN A 13 -10.02 2.04 -9.11
CA ASN A 13 -10.66 3.02 -8.25
C ASN A 13 -11.64 2.36 -7.28
N LYS A 14 -11.69 2.90 -6.07
CA LYS A 14 -12.57 2.46 -4.98
C LYS A 14 -12.25 1.07 -4.42
N GLU A 15 -11.12 0.49 -4.82
CA GLU A 15 -10.67 -0.78 -4.26
C GLU A 15 -9.56 -0.60 -3.24
N ILE A 16 -9.63 -1.39 -2.18
CA ILE A 16 -8.57 -1.52 -1.19
C ILE A 16 -7.88 -2.86 -1.44
N ASN A 17 -6.57 -2.80 -1.60
CA ASN A 17 -5.73 -3.95 -1.91
C ASN A 17 -4.76 -4.19 -0.77
N LEU A 18 -4.58 -5.44 -0.39
CA LEU A 18 -3.63 -5.83 0.65
C LEU A 18 -2.57 -6.74 0.06
N ILE A 19 -1.31 -6.38 0.27
CA ILE A 19 -0.17 -7.26 -0.02
C ILE A 19 0.41 -7.73 1.29
N ALA A 20 0.52 -9.04 1.45
CA ALA A 20 1.13 -9.65 2.61
C ALA A 20 2.37 -10.44 2.23
N GLY A 21 3.32 -10.53 3.14
CA GLY A 21 4.55 -11.29 2.93
C GLY A 21 5.41 -11.31 4.18
N LYS A 22 6.28 -12.32 4.26
CA LYS A 22 7.21 -12.46 5.38
C LYS A 22 8.24 -11.33 5.41
N PRO A 23 8.81 -11.02 6.57
CA PRO A 23 9.96 -10.10 6.62
C PRO A 23 11.09 -10.56 5.69
N GLY A 24 11.69 -9.61 4.97
CA GLY A 24 12.83 -9.88 4.11
C GLY A 24 12.54 -10.43 2.72
N VAL A 25 11.27 -10.60 2.33
CA VAL A 25 10.94 -11.09 0.97
C VAL A 25 10.96 -9.99 -0.09
N GLY A 26 11.25 -8.74 0.29
CA GLY A 26 11.35 -7.63 -0.68
C GLY A 26 10.07 -6.84 -0.88
N LYS A 27 9.18 -6.80 0.11
CA LYS A 27 7.93 -6.03 0.05
C LYS A 27 8.17 -4.55 -0.21
N THR A 28 9.07 -3.92 0.53
CA THR A 28 9.37 -2.50 0.36
C THR A 28 9.92 -2.21 -1.02
N ARG A 29 10.85 -3.04 -1.51
CA ARG A 29 11.38 -2.89 -2.87
C ARG A 29 10.28 -3.01 -3.92
N PHE A 30 9.38 -3.96 -3.75
CA PHE A 30 8.25 -4.14 -4.64
C PHE A 30 7.36 -2.89 -4.65
N ILE A 31 6.97 -2.40 -3.48
CA ILE A 31 6.13 -1.21 -3.36
C ILE A 31 6.82 0.04 -3.92
N VAL A 32 8.10 0.22 -3.66
CA VAL A 32 8.85 1.35 -4.22
C VAL A 32 8.83 1.33 -5.75
N ASN A 33 8.99 0.16 -6.36
CA ASN A 33 8.91 0.02 -7.81
C ASN A 33 7.50 0.33 -8.34
N GLU A 34 6.47 -0.14 -7.63
CA GLU A 34 5.06 0.19 -7.96
C GLU A 34 4.80 1.70 -7.89
N VAL A 35 5.27 2.34 -6.82
CA VAL A 35 5.13 3.78 -6.62
C VAL A 35 5.82 4.56 -7.73
N LYS A 36 7.06 4.19 -8.08
CA LYS A 36 7.78 4.83 -9.17
C LYS A 36 7.03 4.71 -10.49
N ASN A 37 6.56 3.51 -10.80
CA ASN A 37 5.83 3.27 -12.05
C ASN A 37 4.52 4.05 -12.10
N ALA A 38 3.73 4.00 -11.05
CA ALA A 38 2.45 4.69 -10.98
C ALA A 38 2.60 6.22 -11.12
N SER A 39 3.63 6.79 -10.52
CA SER A 39 3.85 8.24 -10.50
C SER A 39 4.25 8.84 -11.86
N TYR A 40 4.55 8.02 -12.85
CA TYR A 40 4.77 8.53 -14.21
C TYR A 40 3.48 9.11 -14.83
N GLU A 41 2.33 8.52 -14.51
CA GLU A 41 1.06 8.89 -15.15
C GLU A 41 -0.02 9.32 -14.15
N HIS A 42 0.16 9.00 -12.85
CA HIS A 42 -0.87 9.20 -11.83
C HIS A 42 -0.33 10.00 -10.66
N LYS A 43 -1.21 10.71 -9.99
CA LYS A 43 -0.87 11.38 -8.74
C LYS A 43 -0.87 10.35 -7.61
N VAL A 44 0.26 10.20 -6.95
CA VAL A 44 0.51 9.15 -5.96
C VAL A 44 0.88 9.75 -4.62
N LEU A 45 0.28 9.21 -3.56
CA LEU A 45 0.72 9.45 -2.19
C LEU A 45 1.28 8.15 -1.64
N TYR A 46 2.53 8.18 -1.21
CA TYR A 46 3.19 7.05 -0.57
C TYR A 46 3.39 7.35 0.92
N ILE A 47 2.75 6.56 1.77
CA ILE A 47 2.90 6.62 3.22
C ILE A 47 3.89 5.53 3.63
N SER A 48 5.10 5.94 3.98
CA SER A 48 6.15 5.03 4.43
C SER A 48 6.26 5.11 5.94
N CYS A 49 5.68 4.15 6.64
CA CYS A 49 5.66 4.14 8.10
C CYS A 49 6.98 3.63 8.69
N GLU A 50 7.66 2.75 7.98
CA GLU A 50 8.92 2.13 8.46
C GLU A 50 10.15 2.92 8.06
N ASN A 51 10.19 3.41 6.82
CA ASN A 51 11.36 4.05 6.26
C ASN A 51 11.16 5.56 6.13
N SER A 52 12.12 6.35 6.63
CA SER A 52 12.10 7.79 6.43
C SER A 52 12.29 8.16 4.95
N ARG A 53 11.92 9.39 4.60
CA ARG A 53 12.13 9.89 3.23
C ARG A 53 13.60 9.85 2.83
N ALA A 54 14.51 10.20 3.75
CA ALA A 54 15.95 10.14 3.51
C ALA A 54 16.43 8.73 3.20
N LYS A 55 15.95 7.75 3.96
CA LYS A 55 16.31 6.35 3.77
C LYS A 55 15.77 5.79 2.43
N LEU A 56 14.57 6.19 2.04
CA LEU A 56 14.01 5.80 0.75
C LEU A 56 14.84 6.37 -0.40
N TYR A 57 15.29 7.61 -0.29
CA TYR A 57 16.16 8.22 -1.29
C TYR A 57 17.51 7.50 -1.38
N GLU A 58 18.17 7.29 -0.25
CA GLU A 58 19.49 6.66 -0.21
C GLU A 58 19.47 5.21 -0.72
N LYS A 59 18.50 4.43 -0.28
CA LYS A 59 18.47 2.99 -0.56
C LYS A 59 17.80 2.65 -1.89
N TYR A 60 16.78 3.38 -2.29
CA TYR A 60 15.96 3.05 -3.45
C TYR A 60 15.94 4.14 -4.52
N ASN A 61 16.64 5.25 -4.29
CA ASN A 61 16.60 6.41 -5.16
C ASN A 61 15.18 6.93 -5.40
N LEU A 62 14.34 6.86 -4.37
CA LEU A 62 12.96 7.35 -4.42
C LEU A 62 12.88 8.75 -3.83
N ASN A 63 12.35 9.69 -4.57
CA ASN A 63 12.17 11.07 -4.13
C ASN A 63 10.84 11.62 -4.59
N THR A 64 10.40 12.69 -3.94
CA THR A 64 9.19 13.42 -4.35
C THR A 64 9.34 13.96 -5.77
N SER A 65 8.23 14.04 -6.47
CA SER A 65 8.15 14.63 -7.81
C SER A 65 6.83 15.36 -7.96
N GLU A 66 6.55 15.87 -9.15
CA GLU A 66 5.27 16.54 -9.44
C GLU A 66 4.08 15.63 -9.11
N ASN A 67 4.19 14.34 -9.41
CA ASN A 67 3.12 13.36 -9.21
C ASN A 67 3.31 12.47 -7.98
N LEU A 68 4.35 12.68 -7.20
CA LEU A 68 4.65 11.82 -6.05
C LEU A 68 4.88 12.63 -4.78
N VAL A 69 3.99 12.42 -3.81
CA VAL A 69 4.16 12.94 -2.45
C VAL A 69 4.49 11.77 -1.54
N ILE A 70 5.52 11.92 -0.72
CA ILE A 70 5.96 10.91 0.24
C ILE A 70 5.75 11.47 1.66
N SER A 71 5.10 10.69 2.51
CA SER A 71 4.92 11.01 3.93
C SER A 71 5.45 9.84 4.77
N ASP A 72 6.09 10.15 5.88
CA ASP A 72 6.60 9.17 6.84
C ASP A 72 5.84 9.17 8.17
N SER A 73 4.69 9.82 8.22
CA SER A 73 3.81 9.78 9.39
C SER A 73 2.96 8.50 9.41
N PHE A 74 2.78 7.95 10.60
CA PHE A 74 2.01 6.71 10.82
C PHE A 74 0.73 6.93 11.63
N GLU A 75 0.39 8.17 11.97
CA GLU A 75 -0.87 8.49 12.64
C GLU A 75 -2.01 8.47 11.64
N LEU A 76 -3.06 7.67 11.91
CA LEU A 76 -4.19 7.52 10.99
C LEU A 76 -4.83 8.85 10.64
N GLU A 77 -5.10 9.70 11.63
CA GLU A 77 -5.71 11.01 11.40
C GLU A 77 -4.87 11.87 10.45
N TYR A 78 -3.55 11.87 10.62
CA TYR A 78 -2.65 12.58 9.72
C TYR A 78 -2.72 12.02 8.30
N ILE A 79 -2.72 10.68 8.16
CA ILE A 79 -2.82 10.01 6.87
C ILE A 79 -4.11 10.39 6.15
N LEU A 80 -5.24 10.35 6.86
CA LEU A 80 -6.55 10.69 6.30
C LEU A 80 -6.59 12.15 5.82
N ASN A 81 -6.06 13.07 6.61
CA ASN A 81 -5.99 14.48 6.24
C ASN A 81 -5.05 14.71 5.04
N LYS A 82 -3.94 13.99 5.00
CA LYS A 82 -3.00 14.08 3.90
C LYS A 82 -3.61 13.60 2.57
N ILE A 83 -4.38 12.53 2.62
CA ILE A 83 -5.12 12.03 1.46
C ILE A 83 -6.10 13.10 0.95
N LYS A 84 -6.82 13.74 1.86
CA LYS A 84 -7.79 14.80 1.50
C LYS A 84 -7.11 16.02 0.88
N ASP A 85 -5.93 16.38 1.38
CA ASP A 85 -5.16 17.53 0.87
C ASP A 85 -4.54 17.25 -0.49
N VAL A 86 -3.89 16.12 -0.63
CA VAL A 86 -3.16 15.75 -1.85
C VAL A 86 -4.11 15.36 -2.97
N LYS A 87 -5.23 14.73 -2.64
CA LYS A 87 -6.21 14.18 -3.60
C LYS A 87 -5.52 13.28 -4.63
N PRO A 88 -4.81 12.24 -4.17
CA PRO A 88 -4.12 11.34 -5.07
C PRO A 88 -5.09 10.42 -5.79
N GLU A 89 -4.67 9.85 -6.90
CA GLU A 89 -5.38 8.75 -7.55
C GLU A 89 -5.06 7.42 -6.87
N TYR A 90 -3.81 7.25 -6.44
CA TYR A 90 -3.34 6.03 -5.75
C TYR A 90 -2.68 6.38 -4.44
N VAL A 91 -2.98 5.57 -3.40
CA VAL A 91 -2.33 5.66 -2.09
C VAL A 91 -1.67 4.33 -1.78
N TYR A 92 -0.39 4.37 -1.45
CA TYR A 92 0.38 3.20 -1.02
C TYR A 92 0.78 3.39 0.43
N ILE A 93 0.57 2.36 1.26
CA ILE A 93 0.87 2.41 2.70
C ILE A 93 1.76 1.22 3.06
N ASP A 94 2.96 1.50 3.52
CA ASP A 94 3.97 0.50 3.89
C ASP A 94 4.44 0.76 5.33
N TYR A 95 3.99 0.03 6.32
CA TYR A 95 3.03 -1.05 6.26
C TYR A 95 1.96 -0.87 7.35
N LEU A 96 0.88 -1.62 7.21
CA LEU A 96 -0.35 -1.47 7.99
C LEU A 96 -0.16 -1.51 9.51
N GLU A 97 0.66 -2.42 10.00
CA GLU A 97 0.83 -2.67 11.44
C GLU A 97 1.44 -1.48 12.18
N LEU A 98 2.07 -0.56 11.45
CA LEU A 98 2.63 0.67 12.03
C LEU A 98 1.64 1.84 12.05
N VAL A 99 0.52 1.72 11.33
CA VAL A 99 -0.51 2.77 11.34
C VAL A 99 -1.21 2.78 12.70
N LYS A 100 -1.19 3.94 13.36
CA LYS A 100 -1.82 4.12 14.67
C LYS A 100 -3.18 4.78 14.53
N GLY A 101 -4.21 4.07 14.95
CA GLY A 101 -5.59 4.55 14.93
C GLY A 101 -6.57 3.39 15.04
N GLU A 102 -7.84 3.72 15.16
CA GLU A 102 -8.92 2.75 15.25
C GLU A 102 -9.68 2.69 13.92
N ASP A 103 -10.26 1.54 13.62
CA ASP A 103 -11.10 1.33 12.44
C ASP A 103 -10.42 1.73 11.12
N VAL A 104 -9.13 1.40 10.98
CA VAL A 104 -8.28 1.84 9.86
C VAL A 104 -8.92 1.53 8.50
N PHE A 105 -9.36 0.29 8.27
CA PHE A 105 -9.96 -0.10 6.99
C PHE A 105 -11.30 0.57 6.74
N LYS A 106 -12.10 0.78 7.78
CA LYS A 106 -13.37 1.50 7.66
C LYS A 106 -13.13 2.94 7.18
N GLU A 107 -12.15 3.60 7.78
CA GLU A 107 -11.78 4.97 7.38
C GLU A 107 -11.22 5.01 5.96
N PHE A 108 -10.40 4.06 5.59
CA PHE A 108 -9.89 3.95 4.21
C PHE A 108 -11.02 3.69 3.23
N ARG A 109 -11.97 2.83 3.57
CA ARG A 109 -13.14 2.54 2.72
C ARG A 109 -13.98 3.79 2.50
N ASN A 110 -14.21 4.57 3.53
CA ASN A 110 -14.95 5.82 3.43
C ASN A 110 -14.25 6.79 2.48
N LEU A 111 -12.93 6.92 2.57
CA LEU A 111 -12.16 7.79 1.68
C LEU A 111 -12.16 7.30 0.24
N CYS A 112 -12.04 6.01 0.02
CA CYS A 112 -12.11 5.42 -1.32
C CYS A 112 -13.43 5.76 -2.01
N ASN A 113 -14.52 5.65 -1.27
CA ASN A 113 -15.85 5.93 -1.79
C ASN A 113 -16.09 7.43 -2.03
N GLU A 114 -15.54 8.26 -1.17
CA GLU A 114 -15.71 9.72 -1.26
C GLU A 114 -14.84 10.36 -2.35
N LEU A 115 -13.61 9.90 -2.53
CA LEU A 115 -12.59 10.56 -3.35
C LEU A 115 -12.19 9.81 -4.62
N ASP A 116 -12.83 8.71 -4.95
CA ASP A 116 -12.52 7.92 -6.16
C ASP A 116 -11.04 7.53 -6.27
N LEU A 117 -10.45 7.03 -5.19
CA LEU A 117 -9.05 6.61 -5.16
C LEU A 117 -8.91 5.11 -4.94
N ALA A 118 -7.73 4.59 -5.25
CA ALA A 118 -7.35 3.21 -4.95
C ALA A 118 -6.29 3.20 -3.86
N ILE A 119 -6.37 2.23 -2.95
CA ILE A 119 -5.41 2.07 -1.85
C ILE A 119 -4.74 0.71 -1.96
N LEU A 120 -3.43 0.70 -1.80
CA LEU A 120 -2.64 -0.52 -1.64
C LEU A 120 -1.94 -0.47 -0.28
N VAL A 121 -2.23 -1.44 0.56
CA VAL A 121 -1.66 -1.54 1.90
C VAL A 121 -0.75 -2.76 1.97
N VAL A 122 0.43 -2.58 2.54
CA VAL A 122 1.38 -3.66 2.78
C VAL A 122 1.23 -4.14 4.22
N SER A 123 1.20 -5.45 4.41
CA SER A 123 1.14 -6.06 5.73
C SER A 123 2.24 -7.09 5.89
N MET A 124 2.82 -7.17 7.09
CA MET A 124 3.77 -8.22 7.41
C MET A 124 3.04 -9.46 7.91
N THR A 125 3.38 -10.63 7.35
CA THR A 125 2.93 -11.90 7.89
C THR A 125 3.89 -12.37 8.97
N ASN A 126 3.38 -13.12 9.93
CA ASN A 126 4.21 -13.88 10.83
C ASN A 126 4.94 -15.01 10.06
N SER A 127 6.02 -15.52 10.65
CA SER A 127 6.88 -16.54 10.04
C SER A 127 6.17 -17.83 9.61
N LYS A 128 4.96 -18.05 10.08
CA LYS A 128 4.12 -19.20 9.72
C LYS A 128 2.99 -18.79 8.78
N SER A 129 3.28 -18.03 7.75
CA SER A 129 2.27 -17.53 6.85
C SER A 129 1.40 -18.64 6.30
N ASP A 130 0.34 -18.93 6.99
CA ASP A 130 -0.78 -19.64 6.45
C ASP A 130 -1.78 -18.59 5.96
N TYR A 131 -2.25 -18.74 4.77
CA TYR A 131 -3.29 -17.88 4.15
C TYR A 131 -4.53 -17.77 5.04
N SER A 132 -4.75 -18.73 5.91
CA SER A 132 -5.90 -18.75 6.82
C SER A 132 -5.90 -17.57 7.82
N GLU A 133 -4.74 -17.05 8.23
CA GLU A 133 -4.68 -15.89 9.13
C GLU A 133 -5.24 -14.63 8.48
N TYR A 134 -4.95 -14.40 7.20
CA TYR A 134 -5.44 -13.22 6.50
C TYR A 134 -6.92 -13.33 6.12
N LYS A 135 -7.38 -14.54 5.82
CA LYS A 135 -8.80 -14.75 5.48
C LYS A 135 -9.74 -14.49 6.65
N THR A 136 -9.29 -14.69 7.89
CA THR A 136 -10.16 -14.52 9.05
C THR A 136 -10.25 -13.08 9.53
N ASP A 137 -9.14 -12.33 9.50
CA ASP A 137 -9.07 -11.04 10.16
C ASP A 137 -9.11 -9.85 9.19
N LEU A 138 -8.50 -9.96 8.03
CA LEU A 138 -8.33 -8.83 7.11
C LEU A 138 -9.01 -9.02 5.76
N TYR A 139 -9.29 -10.25 5.36
CA TYR A 139 -9.81 -10.53 4.03
C TYR A 139 -11.16 -9.86 3.76
N ASP A 140 -12.04 -9.83 4.75
CA ASP A 140 -13.36 -9.21 4.63
C ASP A 140 -13.31 -7.68 4.54
N GLU A 141 -12.17 -7.10 4.94
CA GLU A 141 -11.96 -5.65 4.95
C GLU A 141 -11.41 -5.11 3.62
N VAL A 142 -10.87 -6.00 2.79
CA VAL A 142 -10.21 -5.59 1.55
C VAL A 142 -10.87 -6.24 0.34
N ASP A 143 -10.72 -5.60 -0.82
CA ASP A 143 -11.29 -6.12 -2.08
C ASP A 143 -10.38 -7.18 -2.71
N ASN A 144 -9.08 -7.04 -2.55
CA ASN A 144 -8.11 -7.96 -3.12
C ASN A 144 -6.99 -8.24 -2.12
N LEU A 145 -6.61 -9.51 -2.02
CA LEU A 145 -5.50 -9.96 -1.20
C LEU A 145 -4.46 -10.62 -2.09
N MET A 146 -3.21 -10.20 -1.95
CA MET A 146 -2.07 -10.80 -2.64
C MET A 146 -1.02 -11.21 -1.62
N ILE A 147 -0.30 -12.28 -1.94
CA ILE A 147 0.84 -12.70 -1.14
C ILE A 147 2.10 -12.66 -2.00
N ILE A 148 3.10 -12.01 -1.47
CA ILE A 148 4.42 -11.97 -2.08
C ILE A 148 5.32 -12.98 -1.36
N ASN A 149 6.02 -13.78 -2.13
CA ASN A 149 7.07 -14.67 -1.65
C ASN A 149 8.35 -14.41 -2.43
N ASP A 150 9.41 -15.17 -2.15
CA ASP A 150 10.73 -14.94 -2.73
C ASP A 150 10.74 -15.00 -4.26
N GLU A 151 9.76 -15.63 -4.89
CA GLU A 151 9.77 -15.91 -6.32
C GLU A 151 8.58 -15.32 -7.08
N SER A 152 7.46 -15.03 -6.41
CA SER A 152 6.24 -14.66 -7.11
C SER A 152 5.26 -13.89 -6.25
N ILE A 153 4.30 -13.26 -6.92
CA ILE A 153 3.13 -12.64 -6.29
C ILE A 153 1.93 -13.48 -6.67
N THR A 154 1.19 -13.92 -5.66
CA THR A 154 -0.01 -14.71 -5.83
C THR A 154 -1.23 -13.91 -5.39
N SER A 155 -2.22 -13.81 -6.28
CA SER A 155 -3.51 -13.22 -5.94
C SER A 155 -4.42 -14.28 -5.33
N LEU A 156 -5.04 -13.95 -4.21
CA LEU A 156 -6.03 -14.80 -3.55
C LEU A 156 -7.41 -14.18 -3.75
N ASP A 157 -8.19 -14.81 -4.56
CA ASP A 157 -9.59 -14.44 -4.80
C ASP A 157 -10.53 -15.17 -3.84
#